data_a4c56ce829c6c6553458288177841157
#
_entry.id   a4c56ce829c6c6553458288177841157
#
_cell.length_a   1.000
_cell.length_b   1.000
_cell.length_c   1.000
_cell.angle_alpha   90.00
_cell.angle_beta   90.00
_cell.angle_gamma   90.00
#
_symmetry.space_group_name_H-M   'P 1'
#
loop_
_entity.id
_entity.type
_entity.pdbx_description
1 polymer ?
#
loop_
_entity_poly.entity_id
_entity_poly.type
_entity_poly.pdbx_seq_one_letter_code
_entity_poly.pdbx_strand_id
1 'polypeptide(L)'
;MKIITICIYTTICFLMVGCKKNTSTIREYDTVENYATELEKLCLKCHYDSVTFSFKTKEEGYITEYDFKYLGSLKIKRDNFKVIQRTILSGLLPEALRANVSLRLFLKGKLYGEYTEFDMLHKIKVVSNTLCLYDNRTKTKAFFKLKDSIPNNLYFPHEENDSGLIGEMFYFSKCP
;
A
#
# COMPACT_ATOMS: atom_id res chain seq x y z
N MET A 1 47.64 -17.69 4.11
CA MET A 1 46.93 -16.37 3.92
C MET A 1 45.78 -16.45 2.93
N LYS A 2 45.21 -17.63 2.62
CA LYS A 2 44.05 -17.78 1.67
C LYS A 2 42.73 -18.19 2.34
N ILE A 3 42.73 -18.53 3.63
CA ILE A 3 41.53 -19.03 4.32
C ILE A 3 40.64 -17.87 4.89
N ILE A 4 41.26 -16.73 5.22
CA ILE A 4 40.55 -15.61 5.83
C ILE A 4 39.66 -14.86 4.79
N THR A 5 40.08 -14.85 3.51
CA THR A 5 39.30 -14.16 2.45
C THR A 5 38.01 -14.89 2.09
N ILE A 6 37.95 -16.20 2.23
CA ILE A 6 36.75 -17.02 1.95
C ILE A 6 35.68 -16.83 3.03
N CYS A 7 36.09 -16.68 4.30
CA CYS A 7 35.11 -16.43 5.37
C CYS A 7 34.44 -15.05 5.30
N ILE A 8 35.14 -14.04 4.82
CA ILE A 8 34.55 -12.68 4.67
C ILE A 8 33.54 -12.66 3.53
N TYR A 9 33.82 -13.34 2.42
CA TYR A 9 32.89 -13.43 1.30
C TYR A 9 31.61 -14.21 1.62
N THR A 10 31.73 -15.29 2.39
CA THR A 10 30.54 -16.06 2.84
C THR A 10 29.70 -15.29 3.85
N THR A 11 30.31 -14.50 4.72
CA THR A 11 29.57 -13.67 5.69
C THR A 11 28.84 -12.51 5.02
N ILE A 12 29.45 -11.88 4.00
CA ILE A 12 28.82 -10.80 3.23
C ILE A 12 27.68 -11.34 2.34
N CYS A 13 27.83 -12.52 1.73
CA CYS A 13 26.74 -13.18 1.01
C CYS A 13 25.57 -13.58 1.92
N PHE A 14 25.84 -13.96 3.18
CA PHE A 14 24.76 -14.26 4.13
C PHE A 14 23.98 -13.02 4.59
N LEU A 15 24.63 -11.85 4.64
CA LEU A 15 23.96 -10.59 4.97
C LEU A 15 23.10 -10.05 3.81
N MET A 16 23.44 -10.38 2.56
CA MET A 16 22.67 -9.93 1.37
C MET A 16 21.49 -10.86 1.03
N VAL A 17 21.49 -12.11 1.50
CA VAL A 17 20.38 -13.06 1.33
C VAL A 17 19.31 -12.89 2.42
N GLY A 18 19.60 -12.17 3.50
CA GLY A 18 18.68 -11.91 4.60
C GLY A 18 17.45 -11.06 4.27
N CYS A 19 17.41 -10.37 3.12
CA CYS A 19 16.27 -9.54 2.71
C CYS A 19 15.15 -10.29 1.96
N LYS A 20 15.26 -11.61 1.75
CA LYS A 20 14.25 -12.43 1.05
C LYS A 20 13.63 -13.55 1.88
N LYS A 21 13.81 -13.55 3.19
CA LYS A 21 13.04 -14.46 4.02
C LYS A 21 11.77 -13.74 4.49
N ASN A 22 10.63 -14.20 3.98
CA ASN A 22 9.37 -14.19 4.69
C ASN A 22 9.57 -14.89 6.03
N THR A 23 10.16 -14.23 6.99
CA THR A 23 10.12 -14.67 8.37
C THR A 23 8.74 -14.28 8.89
N SER A 24 7.80 -15.20 8.74
CA SER A 24 6.61 -15.23 9.56
C SER A 24 7.06 -15.43 11.01
N THR A 25 7.48 -14.37 11.67
CA THR A 25 7.57 -14.36 13.12
C THR A 25 6.12 -14.35 13.58
N ILE A 26 5.57 -15.52 13.85
CA ILE A 26 4.27 -15.67 14.51
C ILE A 26 4.51 -15.13 15.92
N ARG A 27 4.24 -13.84 16.11
CA ARG A 27 3.96 -13.29 17.43
C ARG A 27 2.50 -13.61 17.69
N GLU A 28 2.18 -14.17 18.86
CA GLU A 28 0.81 -14.24 19.34
C GLU A 28 0.29 -12.80 19.46
N TYR A 29 -0.47 -12.37 18.46
CA TYR A 29 -1.24 -11.13 18.52
C TYR A 29 -2.65 -11.52 18.93
N ASP A 30 -3.17 -10.83 19.95
CA ASP A 30 -4.51 -11.09 20.48
C ASP A 30 -5.64 -10.95 19.45
N THR A 31 -5.38 -10.22 18.36
CA THR A 31 -6.34 -10.06 17.26
C THR A 31 -5.66 -9.85 15.91
N VAL A 32 -6.36 -10.21 14.83
CA VAL A 32 -5.94 -9.95 13.43
C VAL A 32 -5.69 -8.46 13.19
N GLU A 33 -6.50 -7.58 13.81
CA GLU A 33 -6.38 -6.13 13.69
C GLU A 33 -5.09 -5.59 14.27
N ASN A 34 -4.65 -6.13 15.42
CA ASN A 34 -3.38 -5.75 16.04
C ASN A 34 -2.20 -6.14 15.14
N TYR A 35 -2.26 -7.32 14.53
CA TYR A 35 -1.24 -7.76 13.59
C TYR A 35 -1.19 -6.89 12.33
N ALA A 36 -2.34 -6.57 11.75
CA ALA A 36 -2.46 -5.66 10.62
C ALA A 36 -1.86 -4.28 10.94
N THR A 37 -2.16 -3.76 12.13
CA THR A 37 -1.62 -2.48 12.62
C THR A 37 -0.09 -2.50 12.75
N GLU A 38 0.48 -3.57 13.27
CA GLU A 38 1.95 -3.70 13.39
C GLU A 38 2.63 -3.82 12.03
N LEU A 39 2.06 -4.55 11.07
CA LEU A 39 2.58 -4.60 9.71
C LEU A 39 2.52 -3.24 9.01
N GLU A 40 1.46 -2.48 9.23
CA GLU A 40 1.34 -1.13 8.71
C GLU A 40 2.42 -0.19 9.29
N LYS A 41 2.69 -0.29 10.60
CA LYS A 41 3.80 0.44 11.23
C LYS A 41 5.16 0.04 10.67
N LEU A 42 5.38 -1.25 10.38
CA LEU A 42 6.60 -1.71 9.71
C LEU A 42 6.72 -1.15 8.29
N CYS A 43 5.63 -1.14 7.54
CA CYS A 43 5.55 -0.55 6.22
C CYS A 43 5.89 0.95 6.25
N LEU A 44 5.41 1.69 7.26
CA LEU A 44 5.75 3.12 7.45
C LEU A 44 7.22 3.38 7.76
N LYS A 45 7.91 2.42 8.38
CA LYS A 45 9.35 2.51 8.66
C LYS A 45 10.20 2.16 7.44
N CYS A 46 9.65 1.42 6.50
CA CYS A 46 10.33 1.04 5.26
C CYS A 46 10.45 2.25 4.34
N HIS A 47 11.64 2.46 3.78
CA HIS A 47 11.90 3.55 2.83
C HIS A 47 11.96 3.06 1.38
N TYR A 48 11.66 1.79 1.13
CA TYR A 48 11.73 1.17 -0.20
C TYR A 48 10.34 1.06 -0.83
N ASP A 49 10.13 1.75 -1.94
CA ASP A 49 8.85 1.85 -2.66
C ASP A 49 8.34 0.52 -3.25
N SER A 50 9.11 -0.57 -3.17
CA SER A 50 8.77 -1.85 -3.79
C SER A 50 8.44 -2.97 -2.81
N VAL A 51 8.51 -2.71 -1.49
CA VAL A 51 8.28 -3.74 -0.48
C VAL A 51 6.80 -3.80 -0.14
N THR A 52 6.21 -4.99 -0.28
CA THR A 52 4.85 -5.30 0.18
C THR A 52 4.96 -6.18 1.42
N PHE A 53 4.26 -5.78 2.48
CA PHE A 53 4.10 -6.57 3.69
C PHE A 53 2.75 -7.26 3.62
N SER A 54 2.74 -8.59 3.69
CA SER A 54 1.54 -9.39 3.51
C SER A 54 1.35 -10.37 4.66
N PHE A 55 0.10 -10.63 5.00
CA PHE A 55 -0.28 -11.78 5.81
C PHE A 55 -1.66 -12.29 5.44
N LYS A 56 -1.92 -13.55 5.79
CA LYS A 56 -3.16 -14.24 5.48
C LYS A 56 -3.70 -14.91 6.73
N THR A 57 -4.99 -14.78 6.94
CA THR A 57 -5.73 -15.50 7.98
C THR A 57 -6.77 -16.42 7.34
N LYS A 58 -7.14 -17.46 8.09
CA LYS A 58 -8.26 -18.32 7.71
C LYS A 58 -9.03 -18.68 8.97
N GLU A 59 -10.25 -18.18 9.08
CA GLU A 59 -11.14 -18.41 10.22
C GLU A 59 -12.48 -18.99 9.70
N GLU A 60 -12.90 -20.12 10.24
CA GLU A 60 -14.16 -20.79 9.86
C GLU A 60 -14.36 -20.94 8.35
N GLY A 61 -13.27 -21.18 7.60
CA GLY A 61 -13.30 -21.29 6.14
C GLY A 61 -13.19 -19.94 5.40
N TYR A 62 -13.34 -18.81 6.09
CA TYR A 62 -13.20 -17.49 5.51
C TYR A 62 -11.72 -17.11 5.42
N ILE A 63 -11.31 -16.68 4.26
CA ILE A 63 -9.93 -16.28 3.97
C ILE A 63 -9.87 -14.77 3.94
N THR A 64 -8.89 -14.20 4.64
CA THR A 64 -8.57 -12.78 4.53
C THR A 64 -7.07 -12.60 4.32
N GLU A 65 -6.70 -11.89 3.26
CA GLU A 65 -5.33 -11.51 2.95
C GLU A 65 -5.19 -9.99 3.07
N TYR A 66 -4.13 -9.55 3.73
CA TYR A 66 -3.81 -8.13 3.92
C TYR A 66 -2.47 -7.83 3.26
N ASP A 67 -2.45 -6.84 2.40
CA ASP A 67 -1.25 -6.31 1.78
C ASP A 67 -1.08 -4.83 2.11
N PHE A 68 0.13 -4.47 2.56
CA PHE A 68 0.52 -3.09 2.81
C PHE A 68 1.72 -2.74 1.94
N LYS A 69 1.60 -1.71 1.13
CA LYS A 69 2.65 -1.24 0.25
C LYS A 69 2.92 0.24 0.46
N TYR A 70 4.16 0.59 0.79
CA TYR A 70 4.59 1.99 0.82
C TYR A 70 4.71 2.53 -0.60
N LEU A 71 4.06 3.66 -0.87
CA LEU A 71 4.04 4.29 -2.19
C LEU A 71 4.94 5.52 -2.28
N GLY A 72 5.41 6.04 -1.14
CA GLY A 72 6.20 7.26 -1.09
C GLY A 72 5.64 8.32 -0.14
N SER A 73 6.07 9.56 -0.31
CA SER A 73 5.61 10.68 0.51
C SER A 73 5.08 11.82 -0.35
N LEU A 74 4.05 12.49 0.17
CA LEU A 74 3.44 13.69 -0.40
C LEU A 74 3.68 14.88 0.52
N LYS A 75 4.30 15.94 0.01
CA LYS A 75 4.46 17.19 0.73
C LYS A 75 3.27 18.10 0.44
N ILE A 76 2.45 18.36 1.46
CA ILE A 76 1.26 19.20 1.38
C ILE A 76 1.47 20.37 2.34
N LYS A 77 1.60 21.59 1.81
CA LYS A 77 2.05 22.76 2.59
C LYS A 77 3.39 22.52 3.28
N ARG A 78 3.39 22.48 4.62
CA ARG A 78 4.58 22.24 5.46
C ARG A 78 4.67 20.80 5.97
N ASP A 79 3.62 20.00 5.74
CA ASP A 79 3.52 18.63 6.24
C ASP A 79 3.97 17.62 5.21
N ASN A 80 4.62 16.54 5.69
CA ASN A 80 5.04 15.43 4.88
C ASN A 80 4.22 14.19 5.23
N PHE A 81 3.33 13.78 4.33
CA PHE A 81 2.46 12.63 4.48
C PHE A 81 3.11 11.40 3.87
N LYS A 82 3.27 10.35 4.65
CA LYS A 82 3.59 9.03 4.11
C LYS A 82 2.33 8.38 3.56
N VAL A 83 2.47 7.71 2.42
CA VAL A 83 1.35 7.11 1.69
C VAL A 83 1.52 5.61 1.63
N ILE A 84 0.51 4.88 2.10
CA ILE A 84 0.42 3.42 2.06
C ILE A 84 -0.81 3.03 1.25
N GLN A 85 -0.64 2.09 0.33
CA GLN A 85 -1.75 1.33 -0.23
C GLN A 85 -2.00 0.13 0.67
N ARG A 86 -3.23 -0.01 1.16
CA ARG A 86 -3.72 -1.21 1.85
C ARG A 86 -4.67 -1.94 0.91
N THR A 87 -4.44 -3.23 0.71
CA THR A 87 -5.35 -4.11 -0.01
C THR A 87 -5.81 -5.20 0.94
N ILE A 88 -7.11 -5.41 1.05
CA ILE A 88 -7.72 -6.51 1.79
C ILE A 88 -8.46 -7.38 0.79
N LEU A 89 -8.06 -8.63 0.69
CA LEU A 89 -8.74 -9.66 -0.11
C LEU A 89 -9.50 -10.57 0.85
N SER A 90 -10.79 -10.74 0.66
CA SER A 90 -11.59 -11.55 1.57
C SER A 90 -12.66 -12.37 0.86
N GLY A 91 -12.90 -13.60 1.32
CA GLY A 91 -13.90 -14.49 0.77
C GLY A 91 -13.83 -15.92 1.31
N LEU A 92 -14.80 -16.73 0.94
CA LEU A 92 -14.87 -18.15 1.33
C LEU A 92 -13.99 -19.04 0.46
N LEU A 93 -13.80 -18.69 -0.80
CA LEU A 93 -13.03 -19.46 -1.77
C LEU A 93 -11.85 -18.63 -2.28
N PRO A 94 -10.65 -19.21 -2.43
CA PRO A 94 -9.46 -18.50 -2.91
C PRO A 94 -9.65 -17.84 -4.28
N GLU A 95 -10.43 -18.43 -5.16
CA GLU A 95 -10.74 -17.96 -6.51
C GLU A 95 -11.83 -16.88 -6.56
N ALA A 96 -12.51 -16.63 -5.44
CA ALA A 96 -13.62 -15.68 -5.32
C ALA A 96 -13.41 -14.63 -4.25
N LEU A 97 -12.16 -14.21 -4.04
CA LEU A 97 -11.84 -13.14 -3.08
C LEU A 97 -12.29 -11.79 -3.62
N ARG A 98 -12.96 -11.02 -2.76
CA ARG A 98 -13.29 -9.62 -3.02
C ARG A 98 -12.18 -8.72 -2.50
N ALA A 99 -11.82 -7.73 -3.30
CA ALA A 99 -10.80 -6.75 -2.94
C ALA A 99 -11.43 -5.49 -2.36
N ASN A 100 -10.81 -5.00 -1.30
CA ASN A 100 -10.99 -3.64 -0.81
C ASN A 100 -9.62 -2.96 -0.82
N VAL A 101 -9.47 -1.93 -1.63
CA VAL A 101 -8.22 -1.18 -1.75
C VAL A 101 -8.42 0.22 -1.19
N SER A 102 -7.54 0.64 -0.30
CA SER A 102 -7.53 2.01 0.24
C SER A 102 -6.14 2.64 0.17
N LEU A 103 -6.14 3.95 0.02
CA LEU A 103 -4.93 4.78 0.03
C LEU A 103 -4.90 5.56 1.35
N ARG A 104 -4.00 5.18 2.23
CA ARG A 104 -3.90 5.69 3.61
C ARG A 104 -2.79 6.72 3.72
N LEU A 105 -3.11 7.88 4.29
CA LEU A 105 -2.19 8.99 4.51
C LEU A 105 -1.82 9.09 5.99
N PHE A 106 -0.52 9.11 6.26
CA PHE A 106 0.02 9.18 7.62
C PHE A 106 0.81 10.46 7.83
N LEU A 107 0.47 11.20 8.87
CA LEU A 107 1.22 12.37 9.31
C LEU A 107 1.89 12.06 10.65
N LYS A 108 3.22 12.22 10.70
CA LYS A 108 4.03 11.94 11.92
C LYS A 108 3.77 10.55 12.51
N GLY A 109 3.55 9.55 11.64
CA GLY A 109 3.30 8.16 12.04
C GLY A 109 1.87 7.83 12.49
N LYS A 110 0.97 8.80 12.51
CA LYS A 110 -0.45 8.60 12.82
C LYS A 110 -1.28 8.63 11.53
N LEU A 111 -2.27 7.77 11.44
CA LEU A 111 -3.23 7.81 10.35
C LEU A 111 -3.97 9.15 10.38
N TYR A 112 -3.89 9.89 9.29
CA TYR A 112 -4.58 11.17 9.11
C TYR A 112 -5.93 10.97 8.42
N GLY A 113 -6.01 10.02 7.49
CA GLY A 113 -7.21 9.68 6.76
C GLY A 113 -6.90 8.77 5.58
N GLU A 114 -7.94 8.37 4.88
CA GLU A 114 -7.81 7.45 3.75
C GLU A 114 -8.80 7.76 2.62
N TYR A 115 -8.38 7.48 1.39
CA TYR A 115 -9.27 7.35 0.25
C TYR A 115 -9.64 5.88 0.10
N THR A 116 -10.91 5.59 -0.14
CA THR A 116 -11.47 4.23 -0.29
C THR A 116 -12.02 3.99 -1.68
N GLU A 117 -12.48 2.76 -1.93
CA GLU A 117 -13.19 2.34 -3.15
C GLU A 117 -12.31 2.19 -4.40
N PHE A 118 -10.97 2.09 -4.24
CA PHE A 118 -10.13 1.73 -5.38
C PHE A 118 -10.34 0.27 -5.79
N ASP A 119 -10.33 0.02 -7.09
CA ASP A 119 -10.25 -1.33 -7.66
C ASP A 119 -8.79 -1.83 -7.63
N MET A 120 -8.61 -3.15 -7.55
CA MET A 120 -7.30 -3.80 -7.70
C MET A 120 -6.62 -3.52 -9.04
N LEU A 121 -7.38 -3.15 -10.05
CA LEU A 121 -6.85 -2.85 -11.39
C LEU A 121 -6.18 -1.48 -11.46
N HIS A 122 -6.41 -0.62 -10.47
CA HIS A 122 -5.70 0.64 -10.35
C HIS A 122 -4.27 0.43 -9.86
N LYS A 123 -3.30 0.85 -10.66
CA LYS A 123 -1.92 1.01 -10.21
C LYS A 123 -1.74 2.39 -9.63
N ILE A 124 -1.37 2.45 -8.36
CA ILE A 124 -1.17 3.69 -7.63
C ILE A 124 0.32 3.89 -7.40
N LYS A 125 0.83 5.10 -7.66
CA LYS A 125 2.23 5.50 -7.41
C LYS A 125 2.28 6.93 -6.90
N VAL A 126 3.31 7.22 -6.12
CA VAL A 126 3.69 8.59 -5.75
C VAL A 126 5.00 8.93 -6.45
N VAL A 127 5.00 9.91 -7.33
CA VAL A 127 6.18 10.34 -8.09
C VAL A 127 6.29 11.85 -8.03
N SER A 128 7.43 12.36 -7.58
CA SER A 128 7.72 13.81 -7.55
C SER A 128 6.57 14.62 -6.94
N ASN A 129 6.09 14.21 -5.76
CA ASN A 129 4.99 14.86 -5.04
C ASN A 129 3.63 14.86 -5.76
N THR A 130 3.43 13.90 -6.64
CA THR A 130 2.21 13.72 -7.41
C THR A 130 1.68 12.31 -7.17
N LEU A 131 0.40 12.18 -6.86
CA LEU A 131 -0.29 10.90 -6.82
C LEU A 131 -0.71 10.56 -8.25
N CYS A 132 -0.22 9.43 -8.75
CA CYS A 132 -0.48 8.95 -10.11
C CYS A 132 -1.34 7.69 -10.03
N LEU A 133 -2.50 7.72 -10.66
CA LEU A 133 -3.38 6.58 -10.85
C LEU A 133 -3.33 6.14 -12.31
N TYR A 134 -3.34 4.83 -12.51
CA TYR A 134 -3.37 4.21 -13.83
C TYR A 134 -4.30 3.01 -13.80
N ASP A 135 -5.34 3.01 -14.65
CA ASP A 135 -6.21 1.85 -14.84
C ASP A 135 -5.64 0.95 -15.97
N ASN A 136 -5.42 -0.31 -15.63
CA ASN A 136 -4.90 -1.28 -16.59
C ASN A 136 -5.90 -1.69 -17.67
N ARG A 137 -7.21 -1.54 -17.44
CA ARG A 137 -8.29 -1.88 -18.39
C ARG A 137 -8.41 -0.82 -19.47
N THR A 138 -8.67 0.40 -19.03
CA THR A 138 -8.96 1.54 -19.94
C THR A 138 -7.69 2.22 -20.44
N LYS A 139 -6.50 1.89 -19.85
CA LYS A 139 -5.22 2.57 -20.11
C LYS A 139 -5.22 4.06 -19.73
N THR A 140 -6.22 4.50 -19.00
CA THR A 140 -6.36 5.88 -18.55
C THR A 140 -5.38 6.20 -17.43
N LYS A 141 -4.95 7.45 -17.36
CA LYS A 141 -4.03 7.96 -16.33
C LYS A 141 -4.58 9.25 -15.74
N ALA A 142 -4.47 9.38 -14.41
CA ALA A 142 -4.77 10.63 -13.73
C ALA A 142 -3.60 11.02 -12.81
N PHE A 143 -3.38 12.34 -12.68
CA PHE A 143 -2.28 12.92 -11.91
C PHE A 143 -2.84 13.97 -10.94
N PHE A 144 -2.65 13.75 -9.66
CA PHE A 144 -3.15 14.63 -8.60
C PHE A 144 -1.98 15.31 -7.88
N LYS A 145 -1.79 16.60 -8.12
CA LYS A 145 -0.79 17.42 -7.41
C LYS A 145 -1.40 17.97 -6.14
N LEU A 146 -1.11 17.34 -5.00
CA LEU A 146 -1.63 17.72 -3.69
C LEU A 146 -0.69 18.74 -3.03
N LYS A 147 -0.75 20.02 -3.44
CA LYS A 147 0.15 21.05 -2.91
C LYS A 147 -0.38 21.75 -1.67
N ASP A 148 -1.66 22.13 -1.69
CA ASP A 148 -2.24 23.06 -0.73
C ASP A 148 -3.20 22.42 0.26
N SER A 149 -3.82 21.31 -0.13
CA SER A 149 -4.75 20.56 0.71
C SER A 149 -4.90 19.13 0.21
N ILE A 150 -5.45 18.28 1.08
CA ILE A 150 -5.95 16.97 0.70
C ILE A 150 -7.40 17.19 0.24
N PRO A 151 -7.75 16.92 -1.02
CA PRO A 151 -9.11 17.09 -1.51
C PRO A 151 -10.05 16.05 -0.89
N ASN A 152 -11.31 16.41 -0.71
CA ASN A 152 -12.32 15.50 -0.19
C ASN A 152 -12.61 14.34 -1.13
N ASN A 153 -12.30 14.49 -2.41
CA ASN A 153 -12.43 13.44 -3.41
C ASN A 153 -11.35 13.55 -4.49
N LEU A 154 -11.09 12.43 -5.15
CA LEU A 154 -10.27 12.34 -6.36
C LEU A 154 -11.18 11.81 -7.47
N TYR A 155 -11.26 12.51 -8.59
CA TYR A 155 -12.00 12.08 -9.75
C TYR A 155 -11.07 11.44 -10.78
N PHE A 156 -11.34 10.19 -11.14
CA PHE A 156 -10.59 9.44 -12.14
C PHE A 156 -11.45 9.27 -13.39
N PRO A 157 -11.16 9.98 -14.49
CA PRO A 157 -11.92 9.85 -15.72
C PRO A 157 -11.63 8.51 -16.41
N HIS A 158 -12.64 7.83 -16.90
CA HIS A 158 -12.50 6.62 -17.71
C HIS A 158 -12.59 6.93 -19.19
N GLU A 159 -13.69 7.52 -19.61
CA GLU A 159 -14.00 7.84 -21.01
C GLU A 159 -14.84 9.11 -21.11
N GLU A 160 -14.72 9.78 -22.23
CA GLU A 160 -15.63 10.85 -22.63
C GLU A 160 -16.60 10.26 -23.65
N ASN A 161 -17.89 10.33 -23.38
CA ASN A 161 -18.95 9.96 -24.32
C ASN A 161 -19.90 11.12 -24.53
N ASP A 162 -20.88 10.93 -25.42
CA ASP A 162 -21.88 11.97 -25.78
C ASP A 162 -22.71 12.49 -24.59
N SER A 163 -22.73 11.75 -23.46
CA SER A 163 -23.40 12.14 -22.22
C SER A 163 -22.47 12.81 -21.20
N GLY A 164 -21.18 12.95 -21.50
CA GLY A 164 -20.17 13.61 -20.67
C GLY A 164 -19.06 12.68 -20.18
N LEU A 165 -18.25 13.18 -19.23
CA LEU A 165 -17.17 12.43 -18.61
C LEU A 165 -17.71 11.36 -17.67
N ILE A 166 -17.43 10.10 -17.99
CA ILE A 166 -17.68 8.96 -17.09
C ILE A 166 -16.38 8.67 -16.31
N GLY A 167 -16.49 8.50 -15.01
CA GLY A 167 -15.33 8.20 -14.18
C GLY A 167 -15.70 7.71 -12.78
N GLU A 168 -14.67 7.39 -12.01
CA GLU A 168 -14.80 6.95 -10.63
C GLU A 168 -14.44 8.09 -9.67
N MET A 169 -15.11 8.13 -8.53
CA MET A 169 -14.87 9.08 -7.46
C MET A 169 -14.37 8.36 -6.24
N PHE A 170 -13.19 8.75 -5.75
CA PHE A 170 -12.61 8.22 -4.51
C PHE A 170 -12.76 9.26 -3.41
N TYR A 171 -13.42 8.89 -2.33
CA TYR A 171 -13.78 9.80 -1.24
C TYR A 171 -12.76 9.73 -0.11
N PHE A 172 -12.40 10.90 0.42
CA PHE A 172 -11.48 11.01 1.55
C PHE A 172 -12.25 11.02 2.87
N SER A 173 -11.92 10.07 3.74
CA SER A 173 -12.38 10.04 5.12
C SER A 173 -11.23 10.42 6.05
N LYS A 174 -11.39 11.54 6.77
CA LYS A 174 -10.43 11.96 7.78
C LYS A 174 -10.65 11.15 9.05
N CYS A 175 -9.56 10.61 9.60
CA CYS A 175 -9.60 9.95 10.89
C CYS A 175 -9.66 10.99 12.03
N PRO A 176 -10.39 10.72 13.12
CA PRO A 176 -10.51 11.60 14.27
C PRO A 176 -9.20 11.84 15.02
#